data_f4392a9f34bfff7b5ed0de686df7da79
#
_entry.id   f4392a9f34bfff7b5ed0de686df7da79
#
_cell.length_a   1.000
_cell.length_b   1.000
_cell.length_c   1.000
_cell.angle_alpha   90.00
_cell.angle_beta   90.00
_cell.angle_gamma   90.00
#
_symmetry.space_group_name_H-M   'P 1'
#
loop_
_entity.id
_entity.type
_entity.pdbx_description
1 polymer ?
#
loop_
_entity_poly.entity_id
_entity_poly.type
_entity_poly.pdbx_seq_one_letter_code
_entity_poly.pdbx_strand_id
1 'polypeptide(L)'
;QDVIAACGLPVLASRRGRVVYNEYHSLAGNYVVMKNAGSNTYFAYMHLTKPSKLKVGKVYDAGRTIGRVGETGDAVGCHLHFEYWVGPWQTGGHPIDPLPYLKSVR
;
A
#
# COMPACT_ATOMS: atom_id res chain seq x y z
N GLN A 1 -9.24 -2.86 -2.98
CA GLN A 1 -9.91 -1.65 -3.45
C GLN A 1 -9.02 -0.85 -4.38
N ASP A 2 -9.45 -0.66 -5.59
CA ASP A 2 -8.74 0.17 -6.56
C ASP A 2 -9.11 1.65 -6.37
N VAL A 3 -8.09 2.48 -6.40
CA VAL A 3 -8.25 3.94 -6.36
C VAL A 3 -7.82 4.47 -7.72
N ILE A 4 -8.75 5.03 -8.47
CA ILE A 4 -8.46 5.62 -9.78
C ILE A 4 -7.64 6.88 -9.55
N ALA A 5 -6.45 6.92 -10.15
CA ALA A 5 -5.53 8.04 -10.00
C ALA A 5 -4.67 8.17 -11.25
N ALA A 6 -4.21 9.38 -11.53
CA ALA A 6 -3.33 9.60 -12.66
C ALA A 6 -1.95 8.96 -12.44
N CYS A 7 -1.34 8.49 -13.54
CA CYS A 7 0.02 7.98 -13.51
C CYS A 7 0.98 9.00 -12.87
N GLY A 8 1.85 8.52 -12.01
CA GLY A 8 2.90 9.33 -11.42
C GLY A 8 2.50 10.17 -10.21
N LEU A 9 1.23 10.18 -9.82
CA LEU A 9 0.82 10.86 -8.59
C LEU A 9 1.47 10.19 -7.37
N PRO A 10 1.89 10.97 -6.37
CA PRO A 10 2.46 10.40 -5.16
C PRO A 10 1.45 9.53 -4.42
N VAL A 11 1.91 8.39 -3.92
CA VAL A 11 1.16 7.54 -3.00
C VAL A 11 1.71 7.81 -1.60
N LEU A 12 0.84 8.26 -0.70
CA LEU A 12 1.23 8.63 0.65
C LEU A 12 0.79 7.56 1.65
N ALA A 13 1.60 7.35 2.68
CA ALA A 13 1.23 6.45 3.76
C ALA A 13 -0.03 6.96 4.46
N SER A 14 -1.05 6.13 4.53
CA SER A 14 -2.33 6.49 5.16
C SER A 14 -2.21 6.55 6.68
N ARG A 15 -1.28 5.81 7.24
CA ARG A 15 -1.02 5.75 8.67
C ARG A 15 0.46 5.61 8.97
N ARG A 16 0.86 6.00 10.18
CA ARG A 16 2.16 5.65 10.71
C ARG A 16 2.27 4.14 10.84
N GLY A 17 3.38 3.57 10.37
CA GLY A 17 3.59 2.13 10.43
C GLY A 17 5.00 1.72 10.08
N ARG A 18 5.25 0.41 10.24
CA ARG A 18 6.52 -0.21 9.91
C ARG A 18 6.39 -0.91 8.55
N VAL A 19 7.34 -0.70 7.67
CA VAL A 19 7.39 -1.42 6.39
C VAL A 19 7.75 -2.88 6.69
N VAL A 20 6.89 -3.81 6.25
CA VAL A 20 7.12 -5.25 6.41
C VAL A 20 7.43 -5.94 5.09
N TYR A 21 6.96 -5.38 3.95
CA TYR A 21 7.33 -5.84 2.61
C TYR A 21 7.56 -4.65 1.70
N ASN A 22 8.57 -4.76 0.84
CA ASN A 22 8.84 -3.83 -0.25
C ASN A 22 9.46 -4.67 -1.36
N GLU A 23 8.61 -5.19 -2.27
CA GLU A 23 9.01 -6.22 -3.23
C GLU A 23 8.29 -6.03 -4.56
N TYR A 24 8.62 -6.89 -5.51
CA TYR A 24 7.91 -7.01 -6.78
C TYR A 24 7.26 -8.38 -6.87
N HIS A 25 6.01 -8.40 -7.32
CA HIS A 25 5.27 -9.63 -7.60
C HIS A 25 4.60 -9.50 -8.97
N SER A 26 4.48 -10.62 -9.72
CA SER A 26 3.91 -10.58 -11.06
C SER A 26 2.48 -10.05 -11.12
N LEU A 27 1.71 -10.19 -10.05
CA LEU A 27 0.34 -9.68 -9.98
C LEU A 27 0.27 -8.30 -9.33
N ALA A 28 0.95 -8.11 -8.21
CA ALA A 28 0.90 -6.85 -7.46
C ALA A 28 1.82 -5.77 -8.03
N GLY A 29 2.78 -6.13 -8.88
CA GLY A 29 3.80 -5.21 -9.33
C GLY A 29 4.73 -4.80 -8.20
N ASN A 30 5.25 -3.60 -8.27
CA ASN A 30 6.00 -3.03 -7.17
C ASN A 30 5.03 -2.69 -6.04
N TYR A 31 5.23 -3.27 -4.86
CA TYR A 31 4.31 -3.08 -3.75
C TYR A 31 5.02 -2.89 -2.42
N VAL A 32 4.34 -2.21 -1.52
CA VAL A 32 4.76 -2.00 -0.15
C VAL A 32 3.63 -2.40 0.78
N VAL A 33 3.95 -3.12 1.85
CA VAL A 33 3.01 -3.43 2.92
C VAL A 33 3.54 -2.85 4.21
N MET A 34 2.68 -2.13 4.93
CA MET A 34 3.02 -1.53 6.21
C MET A 34 2.09 -2.05 7.31
N LYS A 35 2.68 -2.42 8.43
CA LYS A 35 1.94 -2.73 9.66
C LYS A 35 1.67 -1.42 10.38
N ASN A 36 0.38 -1.13 10.62
CA ASN A 36 -0.01 0.11 11.29
C ASN A 36 0.44 0.11 12.74
N ALA A 37 0.94 1.25 13.20
CA ALA A 37 1.44 1.39 14.57
C ALA A 37 0.31 1.14 15.59
N GLY A 38 0.63 0.36 16.61
CA GLY A 38 -0.29 0.12 17.73
C GLY A 38 -1.43 -0.83 17.43
N SER A 39 -1.45 -1.48 16.28
CA SER A 39 -2.53 -2.41 15.93
C SER A 39 -2.03 -3.59 15.12
N ASN A 40 -2.87 -4.62 14.98
CA ASN A 40 -2.59 -5.78 14.14
C ASN A 40 -3.28 -5.62 12.78
N THR A 41 -3.13 -4.44 12.18
CA THR A 41 -3.70 -4.13 10.87
C THR A 41 -2.59 -3.73 9.90
N TYR A 42 -2.82 -3.98 8.62
CA TYR A 42 -1.82 -3.80 7.57
C TYR A 42 -2.45 -3.06 6.39
N PHE A 43 -1.68 -2.19 5.77
CA PHE A 43 -2.04 -1.55 4.52
C PHE A 43 -1.08 -2.01 3.43
N ALA A 44 -1.62 -2.43 2.29
CA ALA A 44 -0.84 -2.81 1.12
C ALA A 44 -1.09 -1.80 -0.02
N TYR A 45 -0.01 -1.34 -0.64
CA TYR A 45 -0.02 -0.37 -1.75
C TYR A 45 0.65 -1.03 -2.95
N MET A 46 -0.10 -1.24 -4.03
CA MET A 46 0.34 -2.05 -5.18
C MET A 46 0.41 -1.24 -6.47
N HIS A 47 1.04 -1.83 -7.47
CA HIS A 47 1.18 -1.30 -8.83
C HIS A 47 1.96 0.01 -8.90
N LEU A 48 2.92 0.22 -7.99
CA LEU A 48 3.78 1.40 -7.99
C LEU A 48 4.68 1.40 -9.23
N THR A 49 5.06 2.59 -9.72
CA THR A 49 5.89 2.74 -10.94
C THR A 49 7.25 2.07 -10.80
N LYS A 50 7.86 2.18 -9.62
CA LYS A 50 9.21 1.69 -9.30
C LYS A 50 9.23 1.09 -7.90
N PRO A 51 10.28 0.32 -7.56
CA PRO A 51 10.48 -0.09 -6.18
C PRO A 51 10.50 1.12 -5.26
N SER A 52 9.81 1.01 -4.13
CA SER A 52 9.80 2.07 -3.14
C SER A 52 11.17 2.25 -2.51
N LYS A 53 11.50 3.48 -2.13
CA LYS A 53 12.73 3.79 -1.41
C LYS A 53 12.62 3.54 0.10
N LEU A 54 11.42 3.19 0.58
CA LEU A 54 11.23 2.88 1.99
C LEU A 54 11.91 1.57 2.35
N LYS A 55 12.46 1.50 3.55
CA LYS A 55 13.23 0.33 4.00
C LYS A 55 12.40 -0.57 4.89
N VAL A 56 12.43 -1.87 4.60
CA VAL A 56 11.81 -2.88 5.44
C VAL A 56 12.39 -2.79 6.85
N GLY A 57 11.49 -2.84 7.85
CA GLY A 57 11.85 -2.73 9.25
C GLY A 57 11.83 -1.31 9.80
N LYS A 58 11.79 -0.29 8.95
CA LYS A 58 11.70 1.10 9.40
C LYS A 58 10.26 1.55 9.58
N VAL A 59 10.08 2.48 10.53
CA VAL A 59 8.79 3.13 10.81
C VAL A 59 8.76 4.47 10.11
N TYR A 60 7.65 4.76 9.44
CA TYR A 60 7.41 6.04 8.76
C TYR A 60 6.08 6.62 9.20
N ASP A 61 6.01 7.95 9.25
CA ASP A 61 4.80 8.65 9.65
C ASP A 61 3.77 8.67 8.52
N ALA A 62 2.51 8.88 8.89
CA ALA A 62 1.45 9.16 7.92
C ALA A 62 1.84 10.36 7.06
N GLY A 63 1.50 10.29 5.77
CA GLY A 63 1.85 11.33 4.81
C GLY A 63 3.21 11.15 4.13
N ARG A 64 4.04 10.20 4.59
CA ARG A 64 5.30 9.89 3.91
C ARG A 64 5.04 9.33 2.51
N THR A 65 5.74 9.85 1.51
CA THR A 65 5.64 9.31 0.16
C THR A 65 6.20 7.89 0.11
N ILE A 66 5.35 6.95 -0.32
CA ILE A 66 5.71 5.54 -0.50
C ILE A 66 6.29 5.30 -1.88
N GLY A 67 5.69 5.90 -2.89
CA GLY A 67 6.04 5.74 -4.29
C GLY A 67 5.08 6.54 -5.13
N ARG A 68 4.90 6.13 -6.38
CA ARG A 68 4.00 6.83 -7.32
C ARG A 68 3.05 5.84 -7.97
N VAL A 69 1.84 6.32 -8.26
CA VAL A 69 0.83 5.53 -8.97
C VAL A 69 1.38 5.07 -10.31
N GLY A 70 1.25 3.79 -10.58
CA GLY A 70 1.70 3.18 -11.82
C GLY A 70 0.79 2.07 -12.29
N GLU A 71 1.33 1.21 -13.15
CA GLU A 71 0.58 0.08 -13.72
C GLU A 71 1.44 -1.19 -13.78
N THR A 72 2.42 -1.31 -12.89
CA THR A 72 3.26 -2.51 -12.82
C THR A 72 2.47 -3.72 -12.32
N GLY A 73 2.92 -4.92 -12.67
CA GLY A 73 2.22 -6.14 -12.34
C GLY A 73 1.01 -6.38 -13.25
N ASP A 74 -0.03 -7.01 -12.72
CA ASP A 74 -1.26 -7.32 -13.46
C ASP A 74 -2.23 -6.14 -13.39
N ALA A 75 -1.86 -5.03 -14.00
CA ALA A 75 -2.67 -3.81 -14.02
C ALA A 75 -2.89 -3.36 -15.46
N VAL A 76 -4.10 -2.94 -15.76
CA VAL A 76 -4.45 -2.32 -17.03
C VAL A 76 -4.74 -0.85 -16.77
N GLY A 77 -3.82 0.00 -17.19
CA GLY A 77 -3.88 1.43 -16.89
C GLY A 77 -3.39 1.75 -15.48
N CYS A 78 -3.14 3.03 -15.25
CA CYS A 78 -2.63 3.49 -13.97
C CYS A 78 -3.72 3.54 -12.92
N HIS A 79 -3.45 2.88 -11.80
CA HIS A 79 -4.32 2.95 -10.63
C HIS A 79 -3.53 2.52 -9.41
N LEU A 80 -4.03 2.86 -8.23
CA LEU A 80 -3.53 2.34 -6.96
C LEU A 80 -4.47 1.23 -6.49
N HIS A 81 -3.95 0.02 -6.33
CA HIS A 81 -4.67 -1.03 -5.62
C HIS A 81 -4.28 -0.97 -4.16
N PHE A 82 -5.25 -0.70 -3.30
CA PHE A 82 -5.05 -0.54 -1.88
C PHE A 82 -5.81 -1.63 -1.13
N GLU A 83 -5.11 -2.33 -0.22
CA GLU A 83 -5.72 -3.35 0.63
C GLU A 83 -5.55 -2.99 2.09
N TYR A 84 -6.60 -3.23 2.87
CA TYR A 84 -6.58 -3.11 4.32
C TYR A 84 -6.80 -4.50 4.91
N TRP A 85 -5.86 -4.94 5.74
CA TRP A 85 -5.85 -6.28 6.31
C TRP A 85 -5.93 -6.22 7.83
N VAL A 86 -6.74 -7.11 8.40
CA VAL A 86 -6.73 -7.41 9.83
C VAL A 86 -5.93 -8.70 10.01
N GLY A 87 -4.88 -8.64 10.81
CA GLY A 87 -3.92 -9.72 10.94
C GLY A 87 -2.87 -9.73 9.84
N PRO A 88 -1.87 -10.61 9.93
CA PRO A 88 -0.73 -10.59 9.00
C PRO A 88 -1.15 -10.73 7.54
N TRP A 89 -0.60 -9.84 6.71
CA TRP A 89 -0.91 -9.81 5.29
C TRP A 89 -0.55 -11.15 4.63
N GLN A 90 -1.56 -11.79 4.03
CA GLN A 90 -1.49 -13.06 3.29
C GLN A 90 -0.96 -14.28 4.08
N THR A 91 -0.70 -14.17 5.37
CA THR A 91 -0.16 -15.30 6.15
C THR A 91 -1.07 -15.77 7.27
N GLY A 92 -2.11 -15.05 7.62
CA GLY A 92 -3.02 -15.42 8.70
C GLY A 92 -4.11 -14.41 8.91
N GLY A 93 -3.95 -13.24 8.30
CA GLY A 93 -4.98 -12.20 8.33
C GLY A 93 -5.96 -12.34 7.19
N HIS A 94 -6.85 -11.39 7.09
CA HIS A 94 -7.82 -11.31 6.01
C HIS A 94 -8.05 -9.85 5.61
N PRO A 95 -8.33 -9.58 4.33
CA PRO A 95 -8.64 -8.22 3.89
C PRO A 95 -10.03 -7.81 4.35
N ILE A 96 -10.19 -6.51 4.57
CA ILE A 96 -11.49 -5.90 4.79
C ILE A 96 -11.66 -4.74 3.83
N ASP A 97 -12.90 -4.30 3.62
CA ASP A 97 -13.17 -3.18 2.72
C ASP A 97 -12.55 -1.90 3.31
N PRO A 98 -11.58 -1.27 2.63
CA PRO A 98 -10.95 -0.05 3.12
C PRO A 98 -11.77 1.21 2.85
N LEU A 99 -12.85 1.13 2.09
CA LEU A 99 -13.57 2.29 1.60
C LEU A 99 -14.05 3.23 2.72
N PRO A 100 -14.64 2.75 3.83
CA PRO A 100 -15.01 3.64 4.93
C PRO A 100 -13.81 4.38 5.51
N TYR A 101 -12.66 3.71 5.63
CA TYR A 101 -11.44 4.36 6.12
C TYR A 101 -10.93 5.40 5.12
N LEU A 102 -10.86 5.06 3.83
CA LEU A 102 -10.39 5.98 2.80
C LEU A 102 -11.25 7.25 2.76
N LYS A 103 -12.56 7.12 2.96
CA LYS A 103 -13.45 8.28 3.02
C LYS A 103 -13.17 9.16 4.26
N SER A 104 -12.78 8.56 5.37
CA SER A 104 -12.56 9.30 6.62
C SER A 104 -11.26 10.10 6.63
N VAL A 105 -10.27 9.76 5.78
CA VAL A 105 -8.95 10.41 5.75
C VAL A 105 -8.78 11.39 4.60
N ARG A 106 -9.80 11.62 3.84
CA ARG A 106 -9.78 12.57 2.72
C ARG A 106 -10.08 13.98 3.14
#